data_25c126f4b67a4c1f7ef2b856173f9047
#
_entry.id   25c126f4b67a4c1f7ef2b856173f9047
#
_cell.length_a   1.000
_cell.length_b   1.000
_cell.length_c   1.000
_cell.angle_alpha   90.00
_cell.angle_beta   90.00
_cell.angle_gamma   90.00
#
_symmetry.space_group_name_H-M   'P 1'
#
loop_
_entity.id
_entity.type
_entity.pdbx_description
1 polymer ?
#
loop_
_entity_poly.entity_id
_entity_poly.type
_entity_poly.pdbx_seq_one_letter_code
_entity_poly.pdbx_strand_id
1 'polypeptide(L)'
;MLNIALFGPPGAGKGTQSDWLIKKYNLTYISTGEILREEIAEGSPLGIKAKNIIEKGGLVSDELVVQIIENKIQKKTDTNGFLFDGFPRTTVQCYILDGLLMNMNTSLTCMLSLEVDRKSVV
;
A
#
# COMPACT_ATOMS: atom_id res chain seq x y z
N MET A 1 4.45 7.53 15.14
CA MET A 1 3.72 7.25 13.89
C MET A 1 3.30 5.78 13.87
N LEU A 2 2.05 5.51 13.59
CA LEU A 2 1.51 4.16 13.56
C LEU A 2 1.45 3.68 12.10
N ASN A 3 2.24 2.66 11.76
CA ASN A 3 2.30 2.12 10.40
C ASN A 3 1.86 0.66 10.42
N ILE A 4 0.80 0.37 9.69
CA ILE A 4 0.18 -0.94 9.65
C ILE A 4 0.18 -1.46 8.21
N ALA A 5 0.61 -2.69 7.99
CA ALA A 5 0.43 -3.38 6.73
C ALA A 5 -0.70 -4.40 6.88
N LEU A 6 -1.70 -4.30 6.00
CA LEU A 6 -2.89 -5.14 6.05
C LEU A 6 -2.93 -6.08 4.85
N PHE A 7 -3.09 -7.37 5.13
CA PHE A 7 -3.15 -8.42 4.11
C PHE A 7 -4.46 -9.18 4.24
N GLY A 8 -4.92 -9.73 3.15
CA GLY A 8 -6.08 -10.59 3.14
C GLY A 8 -6.73 -10.63 1.78
N PRO A 9 -7.41 -11.73 1.44
CA PRO A 9 -8.15 -11.80 0.19
C PRO A 9 -9.41 -10.94 0.25
N PRO A 10 -9.97 -10.55 -0.90
CA PRO A 10 -11.29 -9.94 -0.94
C PRO A 10 -12.31 -10.86 -0.25
N GLY A 11 -13.22 -10.29 0.52
CA GLY A 11 -14.23 -11.06 1.24
C GLY A 11 -13.83 -11.52 2.64
N ALA A 12 -12.59 -11.26 3.08
CA ALA A 12 -12.14 -11.54 4.43
C ALA A 12 -12.45 -10.40 5.42
N GLY A 13 -13.21 -9.39 4.99
CA GLY A 13 -13.51 -8.22 5.81
C GLY A 13 -12.42 -7.15 5.79
N LYS A 14 -11.49 -7.24 4.83
CA LYS A 14 -10.34 -6.34 4.76
C LYS A 14 -10.76 -4.88 4.60
N GLY A 15 -11.74 -4.60 3.75
CA GLY A 15 -12.24 -3.23 3.54
C GLY A 15 -12.83 -2.63 4.80
N THR A 16 -13.62 -3.41 5.54
CA THR A 16 -14.22 -2.98 6.80
C THR A 16 -13.16 -2.70 7.86
N GLN A 17 -12.16 -3.56 7.97
CA GLN A 17 -11.06 -3.39 8.92
C GLN A 17 -10.20 -2.18 8.55
N SER A 18 -9.93 -1.97 7.27
CA SER A 18 -9.19 -0.80 6.80
C SER A 18 -9.89 0.49 7.19
N ASP A 19 -11.20 0.60 6.91
CA ASP A 19 -11.98 1.79 7.23
C ASP A 19 -11.98 2.08 8.73
N TRP A 20 -12.13 1.06 9.54
CA TRP A 20 -12.13 1.19 10.99
C TRP A 20 -10.78 1.70 11.51
N LEU A 21 -9.69 1.11 11.05
CA LEU A 21 -8.33 1.50 11.45
C LEU A 21 -8.01 2.93 11.02
N ILE A 22 -8.36 3.30 9.79
CA ILE A 22 -8.12 4.64 9.27
C ILE A 22 -8.84 5.67 10.12
N LYS A 23 -10.11 5.44 10.44
CA LYS A 23 -10.92 6.37 11.22
C LYS A 23 -10.45 6.45 12.68
N LYS A 24 -10.15 5.32 13.28
CA LYS A 24 -9.76 5.26 14.69
C LYS A 24 -8.42 5.94 14.96
N TYR A 25 -7.44 5.74 14.09
CA TYR A 25 -6.08 6.23 14.29
C TYR A 25 -5.72 7.38 13.37
N ASN A 26 -6.64 7.82 12.54
CA ASN A 26 -6.43 8.89 11.55
C ASN A 26 -5.20 8.61 10.66
N LEU A 27 -5.22 7.43 10.02
CA LEU A 27 -4.12 6.97 9.18
C LEU A 27 -4.30 7.42 7.74
N THR A 28 -3.18 7.57 7.03
CA THR A 28 -3.18 7.79 5.60
C THR A 28 -3.24 6.43 4.91
N TYR A 29 -4.24 6.23 4.04
CA TYR A 29 -4.44 4.97 3.33
C TYR A 29 -3.54 4.91 2.11
N ILE A 30 -2.76 3.84 1.99
CA ILE A 30 -1.84 3.58 0.89
C ILE A 30 -2.21 2.24 0.27
N SER A 31 -2.91 2.29 -0.87
CA SER A 31 -3.22 1.11 -1.67
C SER A 31 -2.49 1.20 -3.00
N THR A 32 -1.75 0.15 -3.35
CA THR A 32 -1.01 0.09 -4.62
C THR A 32 -1.91 0.36 -5.82
N GLY A 33 -3.08 -0.27 -5.84
CA GLY A 33 -4.02 -0.13 -6.96
C GLY A 33 -4.54 1.29 -7.09
N GLU A 34 -4.94 1.91 -5.98
CA GLU A 34 -5.46 3.28 -6.00
C GLU A 34 -4.40 4.30 -6.36
N ILE A 35 -3.20 4.18 -5.77
CA ILE A 35 -2.10 5.09 -6.06
C ILE A 35 -1.70 5.01 -7.52
N LEU A 36 -1.64 3.80 -8.06
CA LEU A 36 -1.31 3.60 -9.47
C LEU A 36 -2.34 4.28 -10.37
N ARG A 37 -3.63 4.10 -10.07
CA ARG A 37 -4.69 4.77 -10.84
C ARG A 37 -4.63 6.29 -10.73
N GLU A 38 -4.34 6.81 -9.54
CA GLU A 38 -4.18 8.26 -9.32
C GLU A 38 -3.03 8.83 -10.13
N GLU A 39 -1.87 8.17 -10.13
CA GLU A 39 -0.70 8.61 -10.88
C GLU A 39 -0.95 8.60 -12.39
N ILE A 40 -1.65 7.58 -12.89
CA ILE A 40 -2.03 7.50 -14.30
C ILE A 40 -2.98 8.64 -14.66
N ALA A 41 -3.99 8.89 -13.81
CA ALA A 41 -4.98 9.94 -14.05
C ALA A 41 -4.35 11.34 -14.01
N GLU A 42 -3.38 11.56 -13.13
CA GLU A 42 -2.67 12.83 -13.02
C GLU A 42 -1.68 13.07 -14.16
N GLY A 43 -1.30 12.02 -14.89
CA GLY A 43 -0.35 12.10 -15.98
C GLY A 43 1.07 12.41 -15.53
N SER A 44 1.44 12.01 -14.30
CA SER A 44 2.80 12.16 -13.80
C SER A 44 3.78 11.32 -14.65
N PRO A 45 5.10 11.64 -14.64
CA PRO A 45 6.07 10.83 -15.38
C PRO A 45 6.03 9.35 -15.04
N LEU A 46 5.87 9.01 -13.74
CA LEU A 46 5.74 7.63 -13.31
C LEU A 46 4.41 7.01 -13.74
N GLY A 47 3.33 7.81 -13.72
CA GLY A 47 2.01 7.37 -14.17
C GLY A 47 1.97 7.08 -15.66
N ILE A 48 2.60 7.92 -16.48
CA ILE A 48 2.71 7.71 -17.93
C ILE A 48 3.49 6.43 -18.22
N LYS A 49 4.59 6.20 -17.50
CA LYS A 49 5.40 5.00 -17.64
C LYS A 49 4.60 3.73 -17.30
N ALA A 50 3.85 3.76 -16.18
CA ALA A 50 3.00 2.66 -15.77
C ALA A 50 1.90 2.39 -16.77
N LYS A 51 1.24 3.44 -17.27
CA LYS A 51 0.19 3.33 -18.28
C LYS A 51 0.69 2.64 -19.54
N ASN A 52 1.86 3.05 -20.04
CA ASN A 52 2.45 2.46 -21.24
C ASN A 52 2.72 0.96 -21.05
N ILE A 53 3.23 0.56 -19.90
CA ILE A 53 3.49 -0.84 -19.58
C ILE A 53 2.18 -1.64 -19.58
N ILE A 54 1.15 -1.13 -18.93
CA ILE A 54 -0.16 -1.80 -18.82
C ILE A 54 -0.83 -1.92 -20.19
N GLU A 55 -0.80 -0.88 -21.00
CA GLU A 55 -1.39 -0.88 -22.35
C GLU A 55 -0.72 -1.90 -23.28
N LYS A 56 0.55 -2.20 -23.05
CA LYS A 56 1.29 -3.21 -23.81
C LYS A 56 1.09 -4.63 -23.22
N GLY A 57 0.24 -4.79 -22.22
CA GLY A 57 -0.01 -6.08 -21.58
C GLY A 57 1.05 -6.52 -20.58
N GLY A 58 1.96 -5.62 -20.22
CA GLY A 58 2.99 -5.91 -19.24
C GLY A 58 2.53 -5.72 -17.80
N LEU A 59 3.34 -6.20 -16.86
CA LEU A 59 3.15 -5.98 -15.43
C LEU A 59 4.06 -4.84 -14.97
N VAL A 60 3.52 -4.00 -14.09
CA VAL A 60 4.31 -2.92 -13.48
C VAL A 60 5.35 -3.54 -12.57
N SER A 61 6.62 -3.16 -12.73
CA SER A 61 7.71 -3.72 -11.94
C SER A 61 7.64 -3.27 -10.47
N ASP A 62 8.25 -4.06 -9.58
CA ASP A 62 8.35 -3.70 -8.16
C ASP A 62 9.04 -2.34 -7.97
N GLU A 63 10.08 -2.06 -8.77
CA GLU A 63 10.78 -0.79 -8.70
C GLU A 63 9.86 0.40 -8.99
N LEU A 64 9.02 0.29 -10.00
CA LEU A 64 8.10 1.36 -10.35
C LEU A 64 7.03 1.55 -9.29
N VAL A 65 6.47 0.45 -8.77
CA VAL A 65 5.49 0.48 -7.69
C VAL A 65 6.08 1.16 -6.47
N VAL A 66 7.31 0.80 -6.09
CA VAL A 66 8.00 1.39 -4.94
C VAL A 66 8.24 2.88 -5.14
N GLN A 67 8.67 3.31 -6.33
CA GLN A 67 8.89 4.73 -6.62
C GLN A 67 7.59 5.53 -6.46
N ILE A 68 6.48 5.00 -6.92
CA ILE A 68 5.17 5.64 -6.80
C ILE A 68 4.77 5.76 -5.32
N ILE A 69 4.95 4.68 -4.55
CA ILE A 69 4.64 4.67 -3.12
C ILE A 69 5.53 5.65 -2.36
N GLU A 70 6.83 5.65 -2.66
CA GLU A 70 7.79 6.57 -2.05
C GLU A 70 7.39 8.02 -2.25
N ASN A 71 7.04 8.40 -3.47
CA ASN A 71 6.58 9.75 -3.77
C ASN A 71 5.34 10.11 -2.98
N LYS A 72 4.40 9.18 -2.85
CA LYS A 72 3.16 9.42 -2.10
C LYS A 72 3.43 9.59 -0.61
N ILE A 73 4.26 8.75 -0.03
CA ILE A 73 4.62 8.80 1.38
C ILE A 73 5.35 10.10 1.72
N GLN A 74 6.30 10.50 0.89
CA GLN A 74 7.10 11.71 1.13
C GLN A 74 6.26 12.99 1.09
N LYS A 75 5.15 12.99 0.38
CA LYS A 75 4.25 14.15 0.31
C LYS A 75 3.35 14.28 1.54
N LYS A 76 3.26 13.25 2.37
CA LYS A 76 2.38 13.22 3.54
C LYS A 76 3.20 13.39 4.82
N THR A 77 3.58 14.64 5.11
CA THR A 77 4.44 14.94 6.26
C THR A 77 3.69 15.14 7.57
N ASP A 78 2.39 15.37 7.52
CA ASP A 78 1.54 15.64 8.69
C ASP A 78 0.62 14.47 9.07
N THR A 79 0.98 13.27 8.69
CA THR A 79 0.17 12.08 8.97
C THR A 79 0.48 11.49 10.34
N ASN A 80 -0.52 10.84 10.96
CA ASN A 80 -0.35 10.06 12.18
C ASN A 80 0.22 8.67 11.90
N GLY A 81 0.28 8.28 10.65
CA GLY A 81 0.80 7.00 10.22
C GLY A 81 0.15 6.57 8.92
N PHE A 82 0.52 5.38 8.46
CA PHE A 82 0.06 4.83 7.18
C PHE A 82 -0.59 3.47 7.37
N LEU A 83 -1.63 3.21 6.58
CA LEU A 83 -2.17 1.87 6.43
C LEU A 83 -1.86 1.40 5.01
N PHE A 84 -1.00 0.40 4.89
CA PHE A 84 -0.60 -0.17 3.60
C PHE A 84 -1.51 -1.35 3.27
N ASP A 85 -2.19 -1.27 2.14
CA ASP A 85 -3.11 -2.30 1.66
C ASP A 85 -2.63 -2.81 0.30
N GLY A 86 -2.33 -4.10 0.23
CA GLY A 86 -1.80 -4.71 -0.98
C GLY A 86 -0.30 -4.52 -1.19
N PHE A 87 0.40 -3.95 -0.22
CA PHE A 87 1.83 -3.75 -0.23
C PHE A 87 2.34 -3.78 1.22
N PRO A 88 3.45 -4.43 1.53
CA PRO A 88 4.28 -5.24 0.65
C PRO A 88 3.65 -6.62 0.36
N ARG A 89 3.97 -7.20 -0.80
CA ARG A 89 3.49 -8.54 -1.18
C ARG A 89 4.61 -9.55 -1.30
N THR A 90 5.84 -9.09 -1.39
CA THR A 90 7.02 -9.95 -1.51
C THR A 90 8.03 -9.59 -0.43
N THR A 91 8.98 -10.50 -0.18
CA THR A 91 10.08 -10.23 0.76
C THR A 91 10.89 -9.01 0.34
N VAL A 92 11.13 -8.87 -0.97
CA VAL A 92 11.87 -7.72 -1.50
C VAL A 92 11.13 -6.43 -1.20
N GLN A 93 9.82 -6.39 -1.42
CA GLN A 93 9.00 -5.22 -1.11
C GLN A 93 9.00 -4.89 0.39
N CYS A 94 9.02 -5.92 1.25
CA CYS A 94 9.12 -5.71 2.70
C CYS A 94 10.42 -4.99 3.07
N TYR A 95 11.55 -5.40 2.53
CA TYR A 95 12.83 -4.75 2.81
C TYR A 95 12.84 -3.31 2.30
N ILE A 96 12.26 -3.08 1.13
CA ILE A 96 12.19 -1.73 0.56
C ILE A 96 11.31 -0.82 1.42
N LEU A 97 10.16 -1.31 1.87
CA LEU A 97 9.29 -0.55 2.75
C LEU A 97 9.97 -0.21 4.06
N ASP A 98 10.68 -1.17 4.66
CA ASP A 98 11.44 -0.91 5.88
C ASP A 98 12.46 0.21 5.67
N GLY A 99 13.18 0.20 4.56
CA GLY A 99 14.13 1.25 4.23
C GLY A 99 13.47 2.62 4.06
N LEU A 100 12.33 2.68 3.40
CA LEU A 100 11.57 3.93 3.22
C LEU A 100 11.12 4.50 4.57
N LEU A 101 10.60 3.66 5.45
CA LEU A 101 10.14 4.08 6.76
C LEU A 101 11.30 4.51 7.66
N MET A 102 12.45 3.84 7.59
CA MET A 102 13.65 4.24 8.30
C MET A 102 14.12 5.63 7.88
N ASN A 103 14.06 5.94 6.59
CA ASN A 103 14.42 7.27 6.09
C ASN A 103 13.47 8.35 6.61
N MET A 104 12.27 7.98 7.04
CA MET A 104 11.31 8.89 7.67
C MET A 104 11.38 8.86 9.19
N ASN A 105 12.40 8.21 9.77
CA ASN A 105 12.59 8.06 11.22
C ASN A 105 11.43 7.29 11.88
N THR A 106 10.86 6.32 11.17
CA THR A 106 9.79 5.48 11.69
C THR A 106 10.00 4.04 11.25
N SER A 107 9.12 3.15 11.64
CA SER A 107 9.17 1.74 11.28
C SER A 107 7.76 1.17 11.17
N LEU A 108 7.66 -0.02 10.58
CA LEU A 108 6.40 -0.74 10.53
C LEU A 108 6.00 -1.16 11.95
N THR A 109 4.82 -0.75 12.40
CA THR A 109 4.34 -1.03 13.76
C THR A 109 3.84 -2.46 13.87
N CYS A 110 3.03 -2.91 12.91
CA CYS A 110 2.53 -4.27 12.88
C CYS A 110 2.08 -4.68 11.49
N MET A 111 1.95 -5.99 11.30
CA MET A 111 1.41 -6.59 10.09
C MET A 111 0.18 -7.38 10.48
N LEU A 112 -0.97 -7.08 9.86
CA LEU A 112 -2.22 -7.77 10.10
C LEU A 112 -2.58 -8.62 8.89
N SER A 113 -2.82 -9.91 9.11
CA SER A 113 -3.27 -10.82 8.08
C SER A 113 -4.68 -11.26 8.40
N LEU A 114 -5.62 -10.99 7.48
CA LEU A 114 -6.99 -11.44 7.61
C LEU A 114 -7.16 -12.72 6.81
N GLU A 115 -7.70 -13.74 7.44
CA GLU A 115 -7.93 -15.02 6.79
C GLU A 115 -9.42 -15.36 6.86
N VAL A 116 -9.91 -16.03 5.82
CA VAL A 116 -11.25 -16.57 5.83
C VAL A 116 -11.26 -17.81 6.74
N ASP A 117 -12.13 -17.81 7.75
CA ASP A 117 -12.29 -18.98 8.60
C ASP A 117 -13.03 -20.08 7.83
N ARG A 118 -12.29 -21.10 7.41
CA ARG A 118 -12.83 -22.20 6.63
C ARG A 118 -13.87 -23.01 7.39
N LYS A 119 -13.80 -23.01 8.72
CA LYS A 119 -14.80 -23.72 9.55
C LYS A 119 -16.15 -23.06 9.50
N SER A 120 -16.20 -21.75 9.33
CA SER A 120 -17.45 -20.99 9.23
C SER A 120 -18.08 -21.06 7.85
N VAL A 121 -17.35 -21.53 6.85
CA VAL A 121 -17.80 -21.60 5.45
C VAL A 121 -18.42 -22.97 5.13
N VAL A 122 -18.19 -23.96 5.94
CA VAL A 122 -18.68 -25.33 5.72
C VAL A 122 -20.13 -25.49 6.12
#